data_f49cf3f28aee24c568a5f734b436de6d
#
_entry.id   f49cf3f28aee24c568a5f734b436de6d
#
_cell.length_a   1.000
_cell.length_b   1.000
_cell.length_c   1.000
_cell.angle_alpha   90.00
_cell.angle_beta   90.00
_cell.angle_gamma   90.00
#
_symmetry.space_group_name_H-M   'P 1'
#
loop_
_entity.id
_entity.type
_entity.pdbx_description
1 polymer ?
#
loop_
_entity_poly.entity_id
_entity_poly.type
_entity_poly.pdbx_seq_one_letter_code
_entity_poly.pdbx_strand_id
1 'polypeptide(L)'
;MSRRVSLALVVPAALVTLLVVRATVRGEDAPAPSPAATPGTAATAVAHPPFAGEERHLGNLRQLTFGGENAEAYWNSADDLVVFQTTRPPYTADQIFTMKPDGSDLRLVSTGKGRTTCAYFLPDGKRIVYASTHLVSDEPPKPPDRSSGYVWGLFEYEIFTCDLDGKNLTRLTTSPGYDAEATVSPKGDRMVFTSSRDGDLDLYTMALDGRDVKRLTDAVGYDGGAVWSPDGKQIAWRAQHPEDDAGKADFRGLLARGLVRPNKLDLWVMDADGGNKRRVTALGKASFGPFFAPDGKQLIFSTNVADPKGRSFDLHLVQLDGTGLERVTFFSNEKHDDFDGFPMFSFDGKRLLWCSNRHNARPNETNVFVADWIP
;
A
#
# COMPACT_ATOMS: atom_id res chain seq x y z
N MET A 1 -29.09 -39.68 -58.75
CA MET A 1 -28.31 -40.49 -57.78
C MET A 1 -26.83 -40.11 -57.89
N SER A 2 -26.33 -39.27 -57.02
CA SER A 2 -24.92 -38.93 -56.97
C SER A 2 -24.55 -38.77 -55.51
N ARG A 3 -23.75 -39.69 -55.00
CA ARG A 3 -23.24 -39.72 -53.65
C ARG A 3 -22.08 -38.73 -53.56
N ARG A 4 -22.16 -37.71 -52.67
CA ARG A 4 -21.02 -36.86 -52.27
C ARG A 4 -20.31 -37.58 -51.16
N VAL A 5 -19.04 -37.88 -51.38
CA VAL A 5 -18.08 -38.39 -50.41
C VAL A 5 -17.44 -37.17 -49.76
N SER A 6 -17.63 -37.00 -48.45
CA SER A 6 -16.90 -36.00 -47.66
C SER A 6 -15.56 -36.57 -47.23
N LEU A 7 -14.48 -35.97 -47.70
CA LEU A 7 -13.11 -36.28 -47.29
C LEU A 7 -12.81 -35.52 -45.99
N ALA A 8 -12.63 -36.24 -44.90
CA ALA A 8 -12.14 -35.66 -43.64
C ALA A 8 -10.61 -35.57 -43.72
N LEU A 9 -10.10 -34.35 -43.64
CA LEU A 9 -8.66 -34.06 -43.55
C LEU A 9 -8.20 -34.31 -42.11
N VAL A 10 -7.44 -35.37 -41.91
CA VAL A 10 -6.74 -35.65 -40.64
C VAL A 10 -5.40 -34.91 -40.70
N VAL A 11 -5.21 -33.91 -39.82
CA VAL A 11 -3.94 -33.23 -39.63
C VAL A 11 -3.17 -33.97 -38.53
N PRO A 12 -1.93 -34.44 -38.76
CA PRO A 12 -1.16 -35.09 -37.70
C PRO A 12 -0.63 -34.08 -36.71
N ALA A 13 -0.80 -34.39 -35.44
CA ALA A 13 -0.21 -33.64 -34.31
C ALA A 13 1.33 -33.76 -34.39
N ALA A 14 2.00 -32.64 -34.63
CA ALA A 14 3.43 -32.54 -34.51
C ALA A 14 3.84 -32.51 -33.01
N LEU A 15 4.52 -33.55 -32.62
CA LEU A 15 5.15 -33.70 -31.30
C LEU A 15 6.31 -32.71 -31.22
N VAL A 16 6.15 -31.58 -30.51
CA VAL A 16 7.27 -30.69 -30.19
C VAL A 16 7.98 -31.26 -28.97
N THR A 17 9.09 -31.90 -29.21
CA THR A 17 10.02 -32.37 -28.18
C THR A 17 10.75 -31.16 -27.62
N LEU A 18 10.40 -30.74 -26.42
CA LEU A 18 11.09 -29.68 -25.69
C LEU A 18 12.43 -30.26 -25.17
N LEU A 19 13.53 -29.85 -25.81
CA LEU A 19 14.89 -30.18 -25.36
C LEU A 19 15.18 -29.33 -24.12
N VAL A 20 15.07 -29.92 -22.92
CA VAL A 20 15.54 -29.31 -21.67
C VAL A 20 17.06 -29.38 -21.66
N VAL A 21 17.74 -28.31 -22.06
CA VAL A 21 19.17 -28.15 -21.83
C VAL A 21 19.33 -27.84 -20.34
N ARG A 22 19.72 -28.86 -19.57
CA ARG A 22 20.23 -28.64 -18.20
C ARG A 22 21.61 -28.00 -18.33
N ALA A 23 21.66 -26.68 -18.18
CA ALA A 23 22.92 -26.00 -17.86
C ALA A 23 23.24 -26.31 -16.38
N THR A 24 24.21 -27.15 -16.16
CA THR A 24 24.85 -27.30 -14.85
C THR A 24 25.67 -26.03 -14.58
N VAL A 25 25.06 -25.07 -13.94
CA VAL A 25 25.79 -23.97 -13.32
C VAL A 25 26.49 -24.56 -12.11
N ARG A 26 27.83 -24.60 -12.17
CA ARG A 26 28.66 -24.88 -11.00
C ARG A 26 28.33 -23.83 -9.94
N GLY A 27 28.08 -24.31 -8.72
CA GLY A 27 27.77 -23.47 -7.58
C GLY A 27 28.91 -22.46 -7.35
N GLU A 28 28.58 -21.21 -7.57
CA GLU A 28 29.21 -20.13 -6.82
C GLU A 28 28.48 -20.08 -5.49
N ASP A 29 29.22 -20.13 -4.41
CA ASP A 29 28.74 -20.10 -3.05
C ASP A 29 27.75 -18.90 -2.88
N ALA A 30 26.52 -19.20 -2.57
CA ALA A 30 25.58 -18.18 -2.19
C ALA A 30 26.20 -17.38 -1.03
N PRO A 31 26.21 -16.04 -1.09
CA PRO A 31 26.73 -15.25 0.03
C PRO A 31 25.94 -15.65 1.28
N ALA A 32 26.68 -15.88 2.37
CA ALA A 32 26.11 -16.25 3.65
C ALA A 32 24.96 -15.31 4.01
N PRO A 33 23.83 -15.80 4.57
CA PRO A 33 22.75 -14.94 5.00
C PRO A 33 23.33 -13.90 5.96
N SER A 34 23.07 -12.62 5.65
CA SER A 34 23.40 -11.53 6.56
C SER A 34 22.81 -11.86 7.94
N PRO A 35 23.55 -11.69 9.03
CA PRO A 35 23.06 -12.06 10.36
C PRO A 35 21.73 -11.37 10.58
N ALA A 36 20.71 -12.15 10.97
CA ALA A 36 19.41 -11.63 11.39
C ALA A 36 19.67 -10.52 12.42
N ALA A 37 19.10 -9.33 12.17
CA ALA A 37 19.19 -8.24 13.13
C ALA A 37 18.62 -8.74 14.46
N THR A 38 19.48 -8.89 15.46
CA THR A 38 19.09 -9.21 16.81
C THR A 38 18.17 -8.07 17.31
N PRO A 39 17.05 -8.35 17.98
CA PRO A 39 16.25 -7.29 18.59
C PRO A 39 17.15 -6.44 19.49
N GLY A 40 17.31 -5.16 19.16
CA GLY A 40 18.10 -4.24 19.96
C GLY A 40 19.35 -3.62 19.31
N THR A 41 19.79 -4.07 18.13
CA THR A 41 20.84 -3.36 17.39
C THR A 41 20.21 -2.21 16.59
N ALA A 42 20.56 -1.00 16.95
CA ALA A 42 20.14 0.22 16.26
C ALA A 42 20.64 0.17 14.81
N ALA A 43 19.71 0.05 13.85
CA ALA A 43 20.02 0.45 12.49
C ALA A 43 20.17 1.99 12.52
N THR A 44 21.37 2.48 12.29
CA THR A 44 21.60 3.91 12.18
C THR A 44 21.15 4.35 10.80
N ALA A 45 20.28 5.36 10.72
CA ALA A 45 19.86 5.96 9.47
C ALA A 45 21.07 6.34 8.60
N VAL A 46 21.01 6.01 7.31
CA VAL A 46 22.07 6.33 6.35
C VAL A 46 21.65 7.53 5.50
N ALA A 47 22.48 8.57 5.50
CA ALA A 47 22.25 9.75 4.67
C ALA A 47 22.57 9.47 3.19
N HIS A 48 21.72 9.99 2.31
CA HIS A 48 21.91 9.95 0.87
C HIS A 48 21.70 11.36 0.28
N PRO A 49 22.38 11.72 -0.79
CA PRO A 49 22.01 12.91 -1.56
C PRO A 49 20.67 12.66 -2.25
N PRO A 50 19.80 13.67 -2.40
CA PRO A 50 18.65 13.59 -3.27
C PRO A 50 19.10 13.42 -4.73
N PHE A 51 18.25 12.78 -5.56
CA PHE A 51 18.49 12.74 -7.00
C PHE A 51 18.22 14.10 -7.64
N ALA A 52 18.79 14.35 -8.82
CA ALA A 52 18.63 15.63 -9.52
C ALA A 52 17.14 15.96 -9.74
N GLY A 53 16.73 17.14 -9.26
CA GLY A 53 15.33 17.62 -9.26
C GLY A 53 14.60 17.41 -7.94
N GLU A 54 15.00 16.46 -7.12
CA GLU A 54 14.39 16.22 -5.80
C GLU A 54 14.76 17.29 -4.76
N GLU A 55 15.90 17.94 -4.95
CA GLU A 55 16.41 19.00 -4.07
C GLU A 55 15.48 20.21 -3.97
N ARG A 56 14.48 20.32 -4.85
CA ARG A 56 13.42 21.34 -4.73
C ARG A 56 12.56 21.12 -3.48
N HIS A 57 12.32 19.86 -3.13
CA HIS A 57 11.41 19.48 -2.05
C HIS A 57 12.05 18.64 -0.96
N LEU A 58 13.20 17.99 -1.23
CA LEU A 58 13.79 17.01 -0.31
C LEU A 58 15.19 17.45 0.12
N GLY A 59 15.34 17.73 1.42
CA GLY A 59 16.63 17.97 2.08
C GLY A 59 16.98 16.86 3.05
N ASN A 60 18.26 16.68 3.37
CA ASN A 60 18.74 15.75 4.42
C ASN A 60 18.11 14.34 4.32
N LEU A 61 18.05 13.80 3.11
CA LEU A 61 17.48 12.49 2.83
C LEU A 61 18.18 11.38 3.62
N ARG A 62 17.43 10.53 4.30
CA ARG A 62 17.94 9.40 5.09
C ARG A 62 17.12 8.15 4.86
N GLN A 63 17.80 7.02 4.72
CA GLN A 63 17.22 5.68 4.73
C GLN A 63 17.14 5.17 6.17
N LEU A 64 15.97 4.69 6.60
CA LEU A 64 15.71 4.26 7.98
C LEU A 64 15.69 2.74 8.15
N THR A 65 15.36 1.99 7.08
CA THR A 65 15.30 0.52 7.12
C THR A 65 16.21 -0.08 6.07
N PHE A 66 16.64 -1.32 6.30
CA PHE A 66 17.57 -2.05 5.43
C PHE A 66 17.12 -3.51 5.34
N GLY A 67 16.86 -3.97 4.12
CA GLY A 67 16.38 -5.32 3.84
C GLY A 67 14.89 -5.54 4.12
N GLY A 68 14.32 -6.55 3.48
CA GLY A 68 12.90 -6.87 3.51
C GLY A 68 12.06 -6.01 2.57
N GLU A 69 10.75 -6.24 2.62
CA GLU A 69 9.76 -5.38 1.96
C GLU A 69 9.14 -4.50 3.06
N ASN A 70 9.44 -3.21 3.05
CA ASN A 70 8.93 -2.23 4.02
C ASN A 70 7.96 -1.31 3.32
N ALA A 71 6.76 -1.11 3.88
CA ALA A 71 5.71 -0.32 3.27
C ALA A 71 4.85 0.39 4.32
N GLU A 72 4.08 1.37 3.88
CA GLU A 72 3.06 2.06 4.68
C GLU A 72 3.60 2.56 6.02
N ALA A 73 4.62 3.41 5.92
CA ALA A 73 5.25 4.02 7.08
C ALA A 73 4.57 5.36 7.43
N TYR A 74 4.13 5.50 8.68
CA TYR A 74 3.34 6.65 9.13
C TYR A 74 3.82 7.19 10.48
N TRP A 75 3.76 8.52 10.62
CA TRP A 75 4.11 9.23 11.86
C TRP A 75 3.03 9.09 12.93
N ASN A 76 3.45 9.09 14.20
CA ASN A 76 2.54 9.44 15.29
C ASN A 76 2.40 10.98 15.39
N SER A 77 1.39 11.44 16.15
CA SER A 77 1.08 12.87 16.30
C SER A 77 2.17 13.72 16.97
N ALA A 78 3.12 13.09 17.65
CA ALA A 78 4.28 13.75 18.28
C ALA A 78 5.51 13.79 17.36
N ASP A 79 5.45 13.17 16.17
CA ASP A 79 6.57 13.07 15.22
C ASP A 79 7.83 12.39 15.79
N ASP A 80 7.69 11.55 16.81
CA ASP A 80 8.77 10.85 17.51
C ASP A 80 8.75 9.34 17.37
N LEU A 81 7.71 8.77 16.71
CA LEU A 81 7.60 7.36 16.35
C LEU A 81 7.08 7.22 14.92
N VAL A 82 7.49 6.13 14.28
CA VAL A 82 7.01 5.66 12.98
C VAL A 82 6.45 4.26 13.14
N VAL A 83 5.24 4.01 12.65
CA VAL A 83 4.68 2.66 12.47
C VAL A 83 4.82 2.27 11.01
N PHE A 84 5.10 1.01 10.71
CA PHE A 84 5.19 0.49 9.34
C PHE A 84 4.98 -1.01 9.29
N GLN A 85 4.66 -1.53 8.12
CA GLN A 85 4.62 -2.96 7.86
C GLN A 85 5.92 -3.43 7.21
N THR A 86 6.35 -4.64 7.52
CA THR A 86 7.59 -5.18 6.99
C THR A 86 7.58 -6.70 6.94
N THR A 87 8.11 -7.24 5.82
CA THR A 87 8.46 -8.65 5.68
C THR A 87 9.93 -8.83 5.99
N ARG A 88 10.27 -9.23 7.20
CA ARG A 88 11.67 -9.47 7.65
C ARG A 88 11.77 -10.77 8.45
N PRO A 89 12.92 -11.46 8.39
CA PRO A 89 13.12 -12.64 9.22
C PRO A 89 12.86 -12.37 10.73
N PRO A 90 12.20 -13.28 11.45
CA PRO A 90 11.81 -14.62 10.99
C PRO A 90 10.46 -14.69 10.23
N TYR A 91 9.79 -13.55 10.00
CA TYR A 91 8.46 -13.49 9.40
C TYR A 91 8.52 -13.66 7.89
N THR A 92 7.54 -14.39 7.34
CA THR A 92 7.39 -14.68 5.90
C THR A 92 6.32 -13.82 5.23
N ALA A 93 5.64 -12.97 6.02
CA ALA A 93 4.67 -11.98 5.55
C ALA A 93 4.77 -10.72 6.40
N ASP A 94 4.09 -9.67 5.96
CA ASP A 94 4.08 -8.38 6.63
C ASP A 94 3.63 -8.51 8.09
N GLN A 95 4.41 -7.90 8.97
CA GLN A 95 4.09 -7.67 10.37
C GLN A 95 4.25 -6.18 10.69
N ILE A 96 3.52 -5.70 11.69
CA ILE A 96 3.56 -4.30 12.10
C ILE A 96 4.66 -4.09 13.13
N PHE A 97 5.50 -3.09 12.82
CA PHE A 97 6.59 -2.65 13.67
C PHE A 97 6.49 -1.16 13.94
N THR A 98 7.13 -0.72 15.02
CA THR A 98 7.43 0.68 15.28
C THR A 98 8.93 0.90 15.34
N MET A 99 9.37 2.13 15.05
CA MET A 99 10.75 2.59 15.19
C MET A 99 10.80 4.08 15.50
N LYS A 100 11.94 4.58 16.00
CA LYS A 100 12.19 6.01 16.07
C LYS A 100 12.50 6.60 14.70
N PRO A 101 12.39 7.94 14.52
CA PRO A 101 12.66 8.62 13.25
C PRO A 101 14.12 8.54 12.78
N ASP A 102 15.02 8.03 13.59
CA ASP A 102 16.41 7.73 13.23
C ASP A 102 16.63 6.26 12.84
N GLY A 103 15.54 5.46 12.73
CA GLY A 103 15.58 4.03 12.42
C GLY A 103 15.91 3.13 13.62
N SER A 104 16.17 3.71 14.81
CA SER A 104 16.45 2.96 16.05
C SER A 104 15.18 2.48 16.74
N ASP A 105 15.37 1.67 17.79
CA ASP A 105 14.30 1.18 18.69
C ASP A 105 13.21 0.40 17.95
N LEU A 106 13.61 -0.48 17.04
CA LEU A 106 12.72 -1.31 16.23
C LEU A 106 11.99 -2.33 17.10
N ARG A 107 10.65 -2.31 17.10
CA ARG A 107 9.80 -3.18 17.92
C ARG A 107 8.67 -3.80 17.12
N LEU A 108 8.47 -5.11 17.27
CA LEU A 108 7.26 -5.78 16.79
C LEU A 108 6.07 -5.36 17.66
N VAL A 109 4.95 -5.03 17.01
CA VAL A 109 3.69 -4.67 17.68
C VAL A 109 2.58 -5.67 17.36
N SER A 110 2.49 -6.18 16.14
CA SER A 110 1.52 -7.21 15.77
C SER A 110 1.84 -8.57 16.40
N THR A 111 0.92 -9.50 16.25
CA THR A 111 0.99 -10.83 16.89
C THR A 111 2.15 -11.71 16.39
N GLY A 112 2.79 -11.37 15.29
CA GLY A 112 3.75 -12.23 14.60
C GLY A 112 3.11 -13.38 13.80
N LYS A 113 1.78 -13.42 13.72
CA LYS A 113 0.97 -14.47 13.08
C LYS A 113 0.16 -13.91 11.92
N GLY A 114 -0.19 -14.79 10.96
CA GLY A 114 -0.93 -14.42 9.78
C GLY A 114 -0.20 -13.37 8.93
N ARG A 115 -0.96 -12.52 8.27
CA ARG A 115 -0.49 -11.34 7.56
C ARG A 115 -1.13 -10.10 8.15
N THR A 116 -0.37 -9.02 8.27
CA THR A 116 -0.89 -7.71 8.72
C THR A 116 -0.73 -6.66 7.63
N THR A 117 -1.48 -5.55 7.73
CA THR A 117 -1.35 -4.42 6.79
C THR A 117 -1.91 -3.14 7.41
N CYS A 118 -1.53 -2.00 6.82
CA CYS A 118 -2.17 -0.70 6.99
C CYS A 118 -2.31 -0.28 8.45
N ALA A 119 -1.19 -0.20 9.17
CA ALA A 119 -1.22 0.28 10.54
C ALA A 119 -1.22 1.81 10.62
N TYR A 120 -1.92 2.36 11.60
CA TYR A 120 -1.96 3.79 11.86
C TYR A 120 -2.00 4.07 13.36
N PHE A 121 -1.42 5.21 13.80
CA PHE A 121 -1.50 5.59 15.21
C PHE A 121 -2.89 6.13 15.58
N LEU A 122 -3.35 5.82 16.79
CA LEU A 122 -4.45 6.56 17.39
C LEU A 122 -3.93 7.91 17.89
N PRO A 123 -4.79 8.95 17.94
CA PRO A 123 -4.38 10.30 18.37
C PRO A 123 -3.84 10.40 19.81
N ASP A 124 -4.11 9.38 20.65
CA ASP A 124 -3.55 9.30 22.00
C ASP A 124 -2.03 9.00 22.01
N GLY A 125 -1.46 8.65 20.85
CA GLY A 125 -0.05 8.30 20.70
C GLY A 125 0.40 7.04 21.44
N LYS A 126 -0.55 6.28 22.02
CA LYS A 126 -0.30 5.09 22.85
C LYS A 126 -0.78 3.79 22.22
N ARG A 127 -1.67 3.89 21.25
CA ARG A 127 -2.29 2.76 20.56
C ARG A 127 -2.13 2.88 19.06
N ILE A 128 -2.19 1.75 18.39
CA ILE A 128 -2.27 1.65 16.94
C ILE A 128 -3.52 0.88 16.53
N VAL A 129 -3.99 1.15 15.31
CA VAL A 129 -4.94 0.33 14.56
C VAL A 129 -4.20 -0.37 13.44
N TYR A 130 -4.55 -1.61 13.11
CA TYR A 130 -4.03 -2.35 11.96
C TYR A 130 -4.99 -3.46 11.54
N ALA A 131 -4.86 -3.93 10.31
CA ALA A 131 -5.60 -5.08 9.82
C ALA A 131 -4.76 -6.36 9.88
N SER A 132 -5.41 -7.50 10.16
CA SER A 132 -4.72 -8.79 10.31
C SER A 132 -5.61 -9.98 9.97
N THR A 133 -4.98 -11.04 9.42
CA THR A 133 -5.62 -12.34 9.13
C THR A 133 -5.38 -13.37 10.24
N HIS A 134 -4.74 -13.03 11.36
CA HIS A 134 -4.30 -13.98 12.39
C HIS A 134 -5.42 -14.77 13.05
N LEU A 135 -6.68 -14.30 12.98
CA LEU A 135 -7.82 -15.09 13.47
C LEU A 135 -8.26 -16.17 12.48
N VAL A 136 -7.90 -16.04 11.20
CA VAL A 136 -8.17 -17.08 10.19
C VAL A 136 -7.13 -18.17 10.25
N SER A 137 -5.85 -17.79 10.35
CA SER A 137 -4.73 -18.74 10.44
C SER A 137 -3.49 -18.06 11.05
N ASP A 138 -2.68 -18.82 11.76
CA ASP A 138 -1.34 -18.41 12.19
C ASP A 138 -0.39 -18.26 10.99
N GLU A 139 -0.60 -19.03 9.92
CA GLU A 139 0.14 -18.93 8.67
C GLU A 139 -0.41 -17.83 7.77
N PRO A 140 0.44 -17.10 7.03
CA PRO A 140 -0.01 -16.06 6.11
C PRO A 140 -0.80 -16.67 4.94
N PRO A 141 -1.80 -15.95 4.41
CA PRO A 141 -2.52 -16.38 3.22
C PRO A 141 -1.59 -16.46 2.01
N LYS A 142 -1.86 -17.41 1.11
CA LYS A 142 -1.09 -17.57 -0.12
C LYS A 142 -1.26 -16.34 -1.02
N PRO A 143 -0.18 -15.86 -1.67
CA PRO A 143 -0.29 -14.79 -2.66
C PRO A 143 -1.29 -15.16 -3.77
N PRO A 144 -2.01 -14.17 -4.33
CA PRO A 144 -2.93 -14.43 -5.43
C PRO A 144 -2.20 -14.90 -6.69
N ASP A 145 -2.90 -15.70 -7.51
CA ASP A 145 -2.42 -16.04 -8.85
C ASP A 145 -2.43 -14.78 -9.75
N ARG A 146 -1.27 -14.44 -10.29
CA ARG A 146 -1.04 -13.28 -11.17
C ARG A 146 -0.85 -13.68 -12.65
N SER A 147 -1.16 -14.90 -13.02
CA SER A 147 -1.01 -15.39 -14.41
C SER A 147 -1.84 -14.56 -15.42
N SER A 148 -2.94 -13.97 -14.98
CA SER A 148 -3.82 -13.09 -15.79
C SER A 148 -3.54 -11.59 -15.60
N GLY A 149 -2.40 -11.22 -15.03
CA GLY A 149 -1.99 -9.85 -14.77
C GLY A 149 -1.87 -9.52 -13.28
N TYR A 150 -1.46 -8.27 -13.00
CA TYR A 150 -1.27 -7.82 -11.62
C TYR A 150 -2.61 -7.61 -10.92
N VAL A 151 -2.77 -8.25 -9.76
CA VAL A 151 -3.95 -8.14 -8.90
C VAL A 151 -3.52 -8.09 -7.43
N TRP A 152 -4.34 -7.43 -6.61
CA TRP A 152 -4.27 -7.51 -5.15
C TRP A 152 -5.22 -8.58 -4.65
N GLY A 153 -4.79 -9.35 -3.64
CA GLY A 153 -5.64 -10.28 -2.90
C GLY A 153 -6.39 -9.57 -1.79
N LEU A 154 -7.69 -9.79 -1.73
CA LEU A 154 -8.56 -9.32 -0.67
C LEU A 154 -8.72 -10.50 0.32
N PHE A 155 -7.82 -10.56 1.29
CA PHE A 155 -7.88 -11.62 2.30
C PHE A 155 -8.92 -11.28 3.37
N GLU A 156 -9.32 -12.27 4.17
CA GLU A 156 -10.19 -12.07 5.32
C GLU A 156 -9.45 -11.32 6.44
N TYR A 157 -9.26 -10.03 6.22
CA TYR A 157 -8.71 -9.13 7.24
C TYR A 157 -9.79 -8.66 8.19
N GLU A 158 -9.40 -8.51 9.44
CA GLU A 158 -10.15 -7.82 10.46
C GLU A 158 -9.31 -6.68 11.02
N ILE A 159 -9.97 -5.63 11.48
CA ILE A 159 -9.30 -4.46 12.08
C ILE A 159 -9.17 -4.67 13.59
N PHE A 160 -7.98 -4.38 14.10
CA PHE A 160 -7.64 -4.48 15.51
C PHE A 160 -7.02 -3.17 16.01
N THR A 161 -7.16 -2.93 17.31
CA THR A 161 -6.33 -1.94 18.03
C THR A 161 -5.53 -2.66 19.10
N CYS A 162 -4.32 -2.16 19.40
CA CYS A 162 -3.52 -2.60 20.52
C CYS A 162 -2.64 -1.47 21.05
N ASP A 163 -2.04 -1.66 22.21
CA ASP A 163 -0.99 -0.80 22.74
C ASP A 163 0.30 -0.95 21.94
N LEU A 164 1.25 -0.01 22.07
CA LEU A 164 2.53 -0.02 21.34
C LEU A 164 3.42 -1.23 21.68
N ASP A 165 3.14 -1.93 22.77
CA ASP A 165 3.82 -3.18 23.15
C ASP A 165 3.06 -4.46 22.69
N GLY A 166 2.04 -4.29 21.86
CA GLY A 166 1.19 -5.37 21.32
C GLY A 166 0.17 -5.92 22.30
N LYS A 167 0.09 -5.41 23.53
CA LYS A 167 -0.91 -5.82 24.51
C LYS A 167 -2.27 -5.17 24.28
N ASN A 168 -3.26 -5.63 25.06
CA ASN A 168 -4.64 -5.11 25.00
C ASN A 168 -5.24 -5.16 23.60
N LEU A 169 -4.89 -6.23 22.83
CA LEU A 169 -5.39 -6.43 21.46
C LEU A 169 -6.92 -6.54 21.49
N THR A 170 -7.57 -5.66 20.75
CA THR A 170 -9.03 -5.57 20.65
C THR A 170 -9.46 -5.64 19.18
N ARG A 171 -10.33 -6.60 18.84
CA ARG A 171 -10.94 -6.71 17.52
C ARG A 171 -12.06 -5.70 17.37
N LEU A 172 -12.06 -4.92 16.28
CA LEU A 172 -13.06 -3.89 16.00
C LEU A 172 -14.09 -4.30 14.95
N THR A 173 -13.72 -5.18 14.02
CA THR A 173 -14.62 -5.64 12.94
C THR A 173 -14.85 -7.14 13.02
N THR A 174 -16.01 -7.59 12.54
CA THR A 174 -16.42 -9.00 12.54
C THR A 174 -17.19 -9.37 11.27
N SER A 175 -17.20 -8.52 10.28
CA SER A 175 -17.90 -8.76 9.02
C SER A 175 -17.10 -9.77 8.18
N PRO A 176 -17.76 -10.71 7.50
CA PRO A 176 -17.05 -11.58 6.57
C PRO A 176 -16.38 -10.79 5.44
N GLY A 177 -15.18 -11.21 5.04
CA GLY A 177 -14.46 -10.66 3.90
C GLY A 177 -13.33 -9.71 4.29
N TYR A 178 -13.19 -8.62 3.55
CA TYR A 178 -12.09 -7.67 3.68
C TYR A 178 -12.51 -6.47 4.51
N ASP A 179 -11.91 -6.29 5.68
CA ASP A 179 -11.97 -5.07 6.49
C ASP A 179 -10.53 -4.61 6.78
N ALA A 180 -10.06 -3.54 6.14
CA ALA A 180 -8.67 -3.07 6.25
C ALA A 180 -8.51 -1.58 5.92
N GLU A 181 -7.26 -1.12 5.83
CA GLU A 181 -6.87 0.23 5.42
C GLU A 181 -7.43 1.32 6.33
N ALA A 182 -7.49 1.06 7.63
CA ALA A 182 -8.06 2.00 8.60
C ALA A 182 -7.11 3.15 8.90
N THR A 183 -7.60 4.39 8.77
CA THR A 183 -6.92 5.60 9.27
C THR A 183 -7.82 6.38 10.22
N VAL A 184 -7.21 7.13 11.14
CA VAL A 184 -7.92 7.76 12.25
C VAL A 184 -8.03 9.27 12.03
N SER A 185 -9.22 9.82 12.26
CA SER A 185 -9.47 11.26 12.24
C SER A 185 -8.55 11.99 13.24
N PRO A 186 -7.93 13.11 12.86
CA PRO A 186 -7.12 13.90 13.78
C PRO A 186 -7.91 14.43 14.99
N LYS A 187 -9.26 14.42 14.92
CA LYS A 187 -10.14 14.75 16.05
C LYS A 187 -10.22 13.62 17.09
N GLY A 188 -9.75 12.41 16.75
CA GLY A 188 -9.79 11.26 17.65
C GLY A 188 -11.19 10.70 17.92
N ASP A 189 -12.14 10.95 17.05
CA ASP A 189 -13.54 10.56 17.20
C ASP A 189 -13.94 9.37 16.32
N ARG A 190 -13.36 9.24 15.13
CA ARG A 190 -13.72 8.22 14.15
C ARG A 190 -12.50 7.69 13.40
N MET A 191 -12.65 6.53 12.79
CA MET A 191 -11.75 6.03 11.76
C MET A 191 -12.52 5.79 10.46
N VAL A 192 -11.83 5.91 9.32
CA VAL A 192 -12.29 5.51 7.99
C VAL A 192 -11.56 4.23 7.60
N PHE A 193 -12.24 3.31 6.92
CA PHE A 193 -11.67 2.03 6.50
C PHE A 193 -12.34 1.51 5.23
N THR A 194 -11.69 0.57 4.56
CA THR A 194 -12.23 -0.14 3.38
C THR A 194 -12.86 -1.44 3.82
N SER A 195 -14.04 -1.75 3.28
CA SER A 195 -14.77 -2.99 3.61
C SER A 195 -15.50 -3.57 2.41
N SER A 196 -15.55 -4.90 2.33
CA SER A 196 -16.35 -5.64 1.33
C SER A 196 -17.70 -6.13 1.85
N ARG A 197 -18.15 -5.68 3.03
CA ARG A 197 -19.34 -6.19 3.76
C ARG A 197 -20.66 -6.14 3.01
N ASP A 198 -20.82 -5.16 2.12
CA ASP A 198 -22.06 -4.97 1.33
C ASP A 198 -21.92 -5.47 -0.12
N GLY A 199 -20.90 -6.30 -0.40
CA GLY A 199 -20.71 -6.95 -1.69
C GLY A 199 -19.96 -6.12 -2.72
N ASP A 200 -19.41 -4.97 -2.34
CA ASP A 200 -18.49 -4.13 -3.10
C ASP A 200 -17.33 -3.66 -2.19
N LEU A 201 -16.32 -3.01 -2.75
CA LEU A 201 -15.22 -2.43 -1.97
C LEU A 201 -15.48 -0.95 -1.73
N ASP A 202 -16.02 -0.65 -0.56
CA ASP A 202 -16.45 0.68 -0.19
C ASP A 202 -15.76 1.22 1.05
N LEU A 203 -15.81 2.54 1.20
CA LEU A 203 -15.37 3.23 2.41
C LEU A 203 -16.49 3.28 3.46
N TYR A 204 -16.07 3.01 4.67
CA TYR A 204 -16.91 3.11 5.87
C TYR A 204 -16.22 3.95 6.93
N THR A 205 -17.00 4.56 7.82
CA THR A 205 -16.47 5.08 9.08
C THR A 205 -17.04 4.32 10.27
N MET A 206 -16.29 4.31 11.37
CA MET A 206 -16.75 3.79 12.67
C MET A 206 -16.14 4.61 13.81
N ALA A 207 -16.74 4.53 14.99
CA ALA A 207 -16.12 5.03 16.22
C ALA A 207 -14.86 4.24 16.57
N LEU A 208 -13.97 4.78 17.42
CA LEU A 208 -12.69 4.13 17.76
C LEU A 208 -12.85 2.80 18.50
N ASP A 209 -14.04 2.49 18.99
CA ASP A 209 -14.39 1.21 19.63
C ASP A 209 -15.09 0.21 18.69
N GLY A 210 -15.16 0.51 17.39
CA GLY A 210 -15.76 -0.35 16.36
C GLY A 210 -17.28 -0.17 16.19
N ARG A 211 -17.93 0.67 16.98
CA ARG A 211 -19.39 0.93 16.89
C ARG A 211 -19.71 2.02 15.86
N ASP A 212 -21.01 2.24 15.63
CA ASP A 212 -21.55 3.30 14.76
C ASP A 212 -20.93 3.29 13.35
N VAL A 213 -20.97 2.10 12.72
CA VAL A 213 -20.45 1.91 11.35
C VAL A 213 -21.39 2.58 10.35
N LYS A 214 -20.81 3.41 9.46
CA LYS A 214 -21.54 4.12 8.40
C LYS A 214 -20.82 3.93 7.06
N ARG A 215 -21.56 3.54 6.02
CA ARG A 215 -21.06 3.50 4.64
C ARG A 215 -20.95 4.91 4.10
N LEU A 216 -19.83 5.22 3.43
CA LEU A 216 -19.57 6.53 2.80
C LEU A 216 -19.64 6.47 1.27
N THR A 217 -19.25 5.36 0.65
CA THR A 217 -19.28 5.18 -0.81
C THR A 217 -20.16 4.01 -1.20
N ASP A 218 -20.70 4.03 -2.42
CA ASP A 218 -21.67 3.06 -2.94
C ASP A 218 -21.61 2.89 -4.46
N ALA A 219 -20.63 3.49 -5.12
CA ALA A 219 -20.43 3.34 -6.56
C ALA A 219 -19.79 1.98 -6.86
N VAL A 220 -20.26 1.29 -7.92
CA VAL A 220 -19.67 0.03 -8.33
C VAL A 220 -18.20 0.22 -8.67
N GLY A 221 -17.31 -0.47 -7.93
CA GLY A 221 -15.88 -0.38 -8.12
C GLY A 221 -15.09 -0.46 -6.82
N TYR A 222 -13.84 -0.09 -6.91
CA TYR A 222 -12.94 -0.07 -5.77
C TYR A 222 -12.88 1.33 -5.18
N ASP A 223 -13.15 1.43 -3.89
CA ASP A 223 -12.88 2.60 -3.05
C ASP A 223 -12.01 2.16 -1.86
N GLY A 224 -10.81 2.74 -1.68
CA GLY A 224 -9.93 2.32 -0.60
C GLY A 224 -8.77 3.25 -0.31
N GLY A 225 -7.99 2.93 0.74
CA GLY A 225 -6.81 3.68 1.15
C GLY A 225 -7.11 5.12 1.50
N ALA A 226 -8.12 5.34 2.31
CA ALA A 226 -8.61 6.67 2.66
C ALA A 226 -7.80 7.31 3.81
N VAL A 227 -7.59 8.62 3.72
CA VAL A 227 -6.91 9.44 4.72
C VAL A 227 -7.70 10.70 5.03
N TRP A 228 -7.58 11.18 6.25
CA TRP A 228 -8.24 12.39 6.72
C TRP A 228 -7.41 13.65 6.41
N SER A 229 -8.09 14.76 6.13
CA SER A 229 -7.44 16.08 6.09
C SER A 229 -6.93 16.49 7.47
N PRO A 230 -5.92 17.38 7.57
CA PRO A 230 -5.37 17.83 8.85
C PRO A 230 -6.40 18.44 9.82
N ASP A 231 -7.47 19.04 9.29
CA ASP A 231 -8.56 19.61 10.10
C ASP A 231 -9.71 18.60 10.38
N GLY A 232 -9.60 17.37 9.83
CA GLY A 232 -10.59 16.31 9.98
C GLY A 232 -11.95 16.62 9.35
N LYS A 233 -12.01 17.49 8.33
CA LYS A 233 -13.25 17.82 7.64
C LYS A 233 -13.42 17.14 6.31
N GLN A 234 -12.34 16.64 5.72
CA GLN A 234 -12.35 15.96 4.43
C GLN A 234 -11.65 14.60 4.53
N ILE A 235 -11.98 13.74 3.57
CA ILE A 235 -11.36 12.42 3.36
C ILE A 235 -10.89 12.37 1.91
N ALA A 236 -9.63 12.02 1.68
CA ALA A 236 -9.09 11.68 0.37
C ALA A 236 -8.92 10.17 0.27
N TRP A 237 -9.17 9.60 -0.93
CA TRP A 237 -9.01 8.17 -1.16
C TRP A 237 -8.64 7.88 -2.61
N ARG A 238 -8.27 6.64 -2.89
CA ARG A 238 -8.09 6.15 -4.26
C ARG A 238 -9.29 5.32 -4.69
N ALA A 239 -9.74 5.48 -5.93
CA ALA A 239 -10.88 4.76 -6.46
C ALA A 239 -10.73 4.36 -7.92
N GLN A 240 -11.41 3.28 -8.29
CA GLN A 240 -11.59 2.86 -9.68
C GLN A 240 -13.05 2.47 -9.89
N HIS A 241 -13.79 3.31 -10.60
CA HIS A 241 -15.20 3.08 -10.93
C HIS A 241 -15.33 2.76 -12.43
N PRO A 242 -15.52 1.47 -12.81
CA PRO A 242 -15.75 1.11 -14.20
C PRO A 242 -17.02 1.75 -14.75
N GLU A 243 -16.92 2.40 -15.92
CA GLU A 243 -18.05 3.13 -16.51
C GLU A 243 -18.94 2.19 -17.35
N ASP A 244 -18.32 1.25 -18.10
CA ASP A 244 -19.04 0.33 -18.99
C ASP A 244 -19.38 -1.00 -18.31
N ASP A 245 -20.30 -1.74 -18.93
CA ASP A 245 -20.78 -3.03 -18.40
C ASP A 245 -19.69 -4.11 -18.40
N ALA A 246 -18.75 -4.07 -19.35
CA ALA A 246 -17.64 -5.02 -19.42
C ALA A 246 -16.68 -4.83 -18.26
N GLY A 247 -16.31 -3.57 -17.95
CA GLY A 247 -15.48 -3.23 -16.81
C GLY A 247 -16.14 -3.58 -15.47
N LYS A 248 -17.45 -3.31 -15.34
CA LYS A 248 -18.22 -3.72 -14.15
C LYS A 248 -18.28 -5.23 -13.98
N ALA A 249 -18.40 -5.98 -15.08
CA ALA A 249 -18.40 -7.44 -15.06
C ALA A 249 -17.02 -8.00 -14.69
N ASP A 250 -15.91 -7.44 -15.24
CA ASP A 250 -14.54 -7.82 -14.86
C ASP A 250 -14.29 -7.57 -13.37
N PHE A 251 -14.64 -6.37 -12.87
CA PHE A 251 -14.50 -6.01 -11.47
C PHE A 251 -15.25 -6.99 -10.55
N ARG A 252 -16.54 -7.23 -10.82
CA ARG A 252 -17.34 -8.18 -10.02
C ARG A 252 -16.80 -9.61 -10.10
N GLY A 253 -16.32 -10.02 -11.27
CA GLY A 253 -15.72 -11.34 -11.48
C GLY A 253 -14.39 -11.51 -10.71
N LEU A 254 -13.61 -10.45 -10.55
CA LEU A 254 -12.42 -10.42 -9.71
C LEU A 254 -12.81 -10.43 -8.23
N LEU A 255 -13.73 -9.57 -7.83
CA LEU A 255 -14.19 -9.43 -6.45
C LEU A 255 -14.77 -10.75 -5.89
N ALA A 256 -15.54 -11.46 -6.70
CA ALA A 256 -16.07 -12.80 -6.34
C ALA A 256 -14.97 -13.85 -6.08
N ARG A 257 -13.74 -13.59 -6.51
CA ARG A 257 -12.55 -14.42 -6.26
C ARG A 257 -11.63 -13.82 -5.19
N GLY A 258 -12.06 -12.79 -4.49
CA GLY A 258 -11.24 -12.06 -3.52
C GLY A 258 -10.08 -11.30 -4.15
N LEU A 259 -10.27 -10.74 -5.35
CA LEU A 259 -9.23 -10.03 -6.11
C LEU A 259 -9.70 -8.65 -6.55
N VAL A 260 -8.75 -7.72 -6.73
CA VAL A 260 -8.96 -6.43 -7.38
C VAL A 260 -7.78 -6.09 -8.29
N ARG A 261 -8.04 -5.39 -9.41
CA ARG A 261 -7.02 -4.95 -10.37
C ARG A 261 -6.76 -3.44 -10.21
N PRO A 262 -5.62 -3.03 -9.64
CA PRO A 262 -5.35 -1.63 -9.31
C PRO A 262 -4.67 -0.86 -10.46
N ASN A 263 -5.21 -0.89 -11.67
CA ASN A 263 -4.49 -0.38 -12.85
C ASN A 263 -4.89 1.03 -13.31
N LYS A 264 -6.05 1.53 -12.87
CA LYS A 264 -6.57 2.86 -13.23
C LYS A 264 -7.22 3.48 -11.99
N LEU A 265 -6.39 3.73 -11.00
CA LEU A 265 -6.85 4.35 -9.76
C LEU A 265 -6.73 5.86 -9.87
N ASP A 266 -7.78 6.58 -9.51
CA ASP A 266 -7.79 8.02 -9.38
C ASP A 266 -7.97 8.46 -7.94
N LEU A 267 -7.51 9.66 -7.63
CA LEU A 267 -7.73 10.25 -6.32
C LEU A 267 -9.06 11.00 -6.30
N TRP A 268 -9.74 10.85 -5.19
CA TRP A 268 -11.01 11.49 -4.89
C TRP A 268 -10.96 12.17 -3.52
N VAL A 269 -11.82 13.15 -3.30
CA VAL A 269 -12.07 13.76 -1.99
C VAL A 269 -13.55 13.92 -1.75
N MET A 270 -13.94 13.84 -0.47
CA MET A 270 -15.29 14.09 0.03
C MET A 270 -15.25 14.80 1.37
N ASP A 271 -16.39 15.32 1.81
CA ASP A 271 -16.55 15.77 3.18
C ASP A 271 -16.51 14.56 4.16
N ALA A 272 -16.16 14.81 5.40
CA ALA A 272 -16.01 13.76 6.43
C ALA A 272 -17.28 12.93 6.68
N ASP A 273 -18.45 13.45 6.32
CA ASP A 273 -19.75 12.77 6.43
C ASP A 273 -20.14 11.95 5.19
N GLY A 274 -19.29 11.97 4.13
CA GLY A 274 -19.52 11.31 2.86
C GLY A 274 -20.17 12.20 1.79
N GLY A 275 -20.42 13.48 2.07
CA GLY A 275 -20.97 14.46 1.13
C GLY A 275 -19.92 14.98 0.14
N ASN A 276 -20.39 15.68 -0.90
CA ASN A 276 -19.57 16.45 -1.85
C ASN A 276 -18.39 15.66 -2.49
N LYS A 277 -18.64 14.38 -2.83
CA LYS A 277 -17.64 13.53 -3.49
C LYS A 277 -17.22 14.13 -4.83
N ARG A 278 -15.91 14.25 -5.06
CA ARG A 278 -15.37 14.73 -6.33
C ARG A 278 -14.03 14.07 -6.65
N ARG A 279 -13.82 13.81 -7.93
CA ARG A 279 -12.56 13.29 -8.46
C ARG A 279 -11.52 14.41 -8.51
N VAL A 280 -10.31 14.13 -8.02
CA VAL A 280 -9.17 15.05 -8.04
C VAL A 280 -8.26 14.77 -9.25
N THR A 281 -7.98 13.50 -9.54
CA THR A 281 -7.13 13.14 -10.67
C THR A 281 -7.89 12.39 -11.76
N ALA A 282 -7.44 12.53 -13.00
CA ALA A 282 -7.93 11.81 -14.18
C ALA A 282 -6.75 11.46 -15.10
N LEU A 283 -5.73 10.79 -14.53
CA LEU A 283 -4.45 10.59 -15.21
C LEU A 283 -4.46 9.38 -16.15
N GLY A 284 -5.50 8.53 -16.11
CA GLY A 284 -5.60 7.29 -16.89
C GLY A 284 -4.55 6.25 -16.51
N LYS A 285 -3.92 6.40 -15.37
CA LYS A 285 -2.84 5.59 -14.80
C LYS A 285 -3.21 5.18 -13.38
N ALA A 286 -2.33 4.46 -12.69
CA ALA A 286 -2.54 4.13 -11.28
C ALA A 286 -2.03 5.27 -10.39
N SER A 287 -2.90 5.76 -9.50
CA SER A 287 -2.58 6.75 -8.46
C SER A 287 -3.03 6.18 -7.11
N PHE A 288 -2.14 6.13 -6.12
CA PHE A 288 -2.47 5.55 -4.81
C PHE A 288 -1.70 6.22 -3.67
N GLY A 289 -2.05 5.84 -2.42
CA GLY A 289 -1.41 6.34 -1.22
C GLY A 289 -1.51 7.87 -1.09
N PRO A 290 -2.69 8.49 -1.28
CA PRO A 290 -2.81 9.93 -1.10
C PRO A 290 -2.56 10.30 0.36
N PHE A 291 -1.95 11.46 0.57
CA PHE A 291 -1.87 12.10 1.87
C PHE A 291 -2.04 13.61 1.71
N PHE A 292 -2.73 14.25 2.64
CA PHE A 292 -2.87 15.71 2.58
C PHE A 292 -1.55 16.40 2.91
N ALA A 293 -1.21 17.46 2.16
CA ALA A 293 -0.19 18.39 2.58
C ALA A 293 -0.60 19.08 3.90
N PRO A 294 0.36 19.57 4.70
CA PRO A 294 0.06 20.16 6.01
C PRO A 294 -0.91 21.34 5.98
N ASP A 295 -0.98 22.06 4.87
CA ASP A 295 -1.91 23.18 4.65
C ASP A 295 -3.33 22.72 4.28
N GLY A 296 -3.53 21.43 4.03
CA GLY A 296 -4.81 20.84 3.64
C GLY A 296 -5.30 21.19 2.23
N LYS A 297 -4.47 21.80 1.37
CA LYS A 297 -4.87 22.29 0.03
C LYS A 297 -4.40 21.41 -1.11
N GLN A 298 -3.42 20.56 -0.84
CA GLN A 298 -2.81 19.65 -1.82
C GLN A 298 -2.83 18.21 -1.30
N LEU A 299 -2.72 17.26 -2.23
CA LEU A 299 -2.38 15.87 -1.94
C LEU A 299 -1.00 15.58 -2.48
N ILE A 300 -0.19 14.86 -1.68
CA ILE A 300 0.96 14.11 -2.15
C ILE A 300 0.52 12.65 -2.34
N PHE A 301 1.00 11.99 -3.40
CA PHE A 301 0.58 10.64 -3.74
C PHE A 301 1.59 9.95 -4.65
N SER A 302 1.46 8.65 -4.80
CA SER A 302 2.26 7.83 -5.70
C SER A 302 1.52 7.61 -7.01
N THR A 303 2.20 7.81 -8.16
CA THR A 303 1.60 7.54 -9.47
C THR A 303 2.66 7.15 -10.51
N ASN A 304 2.25 6.33 -11.47
CA ASN A 304 3.07 5.92 -12.60
C ASN A 304 2.84 6.76 -13.86
N VAL A 305 2.32 7.98 -13.70
CA VAL A 305 1.99 8.87 -14.84
C VAL A 305 3.23 9.28 -15.65
N ALA A 306 4.38 9.41 -14.99
CA ALA A 306 5.63 9.80 -15.65
C ALA A 306 6.31 8.64 -16.41
N ASP A 307 5.93 7.37 -16.17
CA ASP A 307 6.47 6.23 -16.87
C ASP A 307 5.58 5.82 -18.06
N PRO A 308 6.09 5.89 -19.32
CA PRO A 308 5.35 5.43 -20.49
C PRO A 308 4.92 3.96 -20.40
N LYS A 309 5.73 3.09 -19.74
CA LYS A 309 5.44 1.66 -19.53
C LYS A 309 4.42 1.45 -18.40
N GLY A 310 4.21 2.46 -17.54
CA GLY A 310 3.25 2.42 -16.44
C GLY A 310 3.64 1.46 -15.31
N ARG A 311 4.93 1.27 -15.05
CA ARG A 311 5.45 0.32 -14.04
C ARG A 311 6.22 1.01 -12.92
N SER A 312 6.89 2.12 -13.22
CA SER A 312 7.61 2.92 -12.23
C SER A 312 6.69 3.97 -11.61
N PHE A 313 6.79 4.12 -10.31
CA PHE A 313 5.97 5.02 -9.50
C PHE A 313 6.82 6.08 -8.82
N ASP A 314 6.39 7.33 -8.94
CA ASP A 314 7.00 8.49 -8.29
C ASP A 314 5.98 9.22 -7.41
N LEU A 315 6.49 9.98 -6.46
CA LEU A 315 5.66 10.90 -5.68
C LEU A 315 5.34 12.15 -6.48
N HIS A 316 4.09 12.56 -6.43
CA HIS A 316 3.57 13.78 -7.05
C HIS A 316 2.72 14.58 -6.07
N LEU A 317 2.69 15.89 -6.26
CA LEU A 317 1.73 16.81 -5.65
C LEU A 317 0.62 17.16 -6.64
N VAL A 318 -0.58 17.42 -6.12
CA VAL A 318 -1.71 17.94 -6.89
C VAL A 318 -2.59 18.82 -6.00
N GLN A 319 -3.12 19.93 -6.52
CA GLN A 319 -4.13 20.73 -5.82
C GLN A 319 -5.43 19.93 -5.71
N LEU A 320 -6.25 20.19 -4.67
CA LEU A 320 -7.53 19.51 -4.50
C LEU A 320 -8.51 19.72 -5.66
N ASP A 321 -8.33 20.77 -6.48
CA ASP A 321 -9.12 21.00 -7.70
C ASP A 321 -8.59 20.25 -8.94
N GLY A 322 -7.53 19.46 -8.77
CA GLY A 322 -6.91 18.66 -9.83
C GLY A 322 -5.85 19.40 -10.65
N THR A 323 -5.59 20.67 -10.36
CA THR A 323 -4.56 21.48 -11.04
C THR A 323 -3.19 21.33 -10.36
N GLY A 324 -2.13 21.86 -11.00
CA GLY A 324 -0.80 21.94 -10.40
C GLY A 324 -0.14 20.59 -10.13
N LEU A 325 -0.34 19.61 -11.02
CA LEU A 325 0.36 18.32 -10.90
C LEU A 325 1.87 18.55 -11.01
N GLU A 326 2.61 18.17 -9.97
CA GLU A 326 4.05 18.36 -9.87
C GLU A 326 4.73 17.07 -9.38
N ARG A 327 5.82 16.64 -10.07
CA ARG A 327 6.63 15.49 -9.68
C ARG A 327 7.60 15.88 -8.58
N VAL A 328 7.65 15.10 -7.51
CA VAL A 328 8.49 15.33 -6.32
C VAL A 328 9.74 14.43 -6.32
N THR A 329 9.58 13.15 -6.68
CA THR A 329 10.70 12.21 -6.72
C THR A 329 11.07 11.84 -8.15
N PHE A 330 12.39 11.64 -8.38
CA PHE A 330 12.97 11.46 -9.72
C PHE A 330 13.94 10.28 -9.76
N PHE A 331 13.84 9.36 -8.80
CA PHE A 331 14.64 8.16 -8.81
C PHE A 331 14.42 7.40 -10.13
N SER A 332 15.49 6.93 -10.74
CA SER A 332 15.45 6.09 -11.93
C SER A 332 16.54 5.04 -11.87
N ASN A 333 16.16 3.79 -12.12
CA ASN A 333 17.05 2.65 -12.13
C ASN A 333 16.86 1.84 -13.41
N GLU A 334 17.94 1.64 -14.17
CA GLU A 334 17.88 0.88 -15.41
C GLU A 334 17.65 -0.63 -15.20
N LYS A 335 17.85 -1.14 -13.99
CA LYS A 335 17.83 -2.58 -13.68
C LYS A 335 16.45 -3.10 -13.27
N HIS A 336 15.59 -2.26 -12.74
CA HIS A 336 14.25 -2.62 -12.26
C HIS A 336 13.30 -1.43 -12.34
N ASP A 337 12.00 -1.70 -12.22
CA ASP A 337 10.98 -0.66 -12.14
C ASP A 337 11.12 0.08 -10.80
N ASP A 338 11.00 1.40 -10.83
CA ASP A 338 11.17 2.27 -9.67
C ASP A 338 9.88 2.32 -8.85
N PHE A 339 10.04 2.46 -7.55
CA PHE A 339 8.92 2.57 -6.63
C PHE A 339 9.20 3.59 -5.54
N ASP A 340 8.41 4.65 -5.54
CA ASP A 340 8.24 5.58 -4.43
C ASP A 340 6.75 5.62 -4.06
N GLY A 341 6.41 5.33 -2.80
CA GLY A 341 5.01 5.21 -2.42
C GLY A 341 4.74 5.43 -0.94
N PHE A 342 3.46 5.58 -0.60
CA PHE A 342 2.95 5.77 0.75
C PHE A 342 3.59 6.97 1.46
N PRO A 343 3.52 8.18 0.86
CA PRO A 343 4.07 9.37 1.47
C PRO A 343 3.22 9.84 2.66
N MET A 344 3.87 10.33 3.71
CA MET A 344 3.21 11.02 4.81
C MET A 344 4.06 12.17 5.31
N PHE A 345 3.49 13.37 5.39
CA PHE A 345 4.12 14.49 6.07
C PHE A 345 4.11 14.28 7.59
N SER A 346 5.16 14.74 8.29
CA SER A 346 5.12 14.88 9.73
C SER A 346 4.03 15.87 10.14
N PHE A 347 3.53 15.75 11.36
CA PHE A 347 2.46 16.64 11.86
C PHE A 347 2.93 18.09 11.99
N ASP A 348 4.24 18.32 12.22
CA ASP A 348 4.84 19.65 12.20
C ASP A 348 5.08 20.20 10.77
N GLY A 349 4.80 19.40 9.74
CA GLY A 349 4.93 19.76 8.32
C GLY A 349 6.35 19.90 7.79
N LYS A 350 7.38 19.52 8.57
CA LYS A 350 8.78 19.77 8.21
C LYS A 350 9.48 18.57 7.59
N ARG A 351 8.88 17.39 7.64
CA ARG A 351 9.48 16.17 7.10
C ARG A 351 8.49 15.40 6.24
N LEU A 352 9.02 14.72 5.25
CA LEU A 352 8.28 13.74 4.45
C LEU A 352 8.86 12.35 4.70
N LEU A 353 7.99 11.39 4.95
CA LEU A 353 8.27 9.95 5.07
C LEU A 353 7.67 9.24 3.87
N TRP A 354 8.37 8.26 3.30
CA TRP A 354 7.83 7.42 2.23
C TRP A 354 8.59 6.09 2.12
N CYS A 355 8.07 5.16 1.35
CA CYS A 355 8.71 3.89 1.06
C CYS A 355 9.24 3.88 -0.37
N SER A 356 10.45 3.34 -0.56
CA SER A 356 11.14 3.35 -1.85
C SER A 356 12.00 2.12 -2.03
N ASN A 357 12.18 1.68 -3.28
CA ASN A 357 13.17 0.68 -3.65
C ASN A 357 14.50 1.30 -4.12
N ARG A 358 14.69 2.63 -3.95
CA ARG A 358 15.99 3.27 -4.15
C ARG A 358 17.03 2.68 -3.20
N HIS A 359 18.27 2.60 -3.65
CA HIS A 359 19.40 2.04 -2.87
C HIS A 359 19.17 0.63 -2.33
N ASN A 360 18.24 -0.15 -2.92
CA ASN A 360 18.01 -1.52 -2.51
C ASN A 360 19.25 -2.39 -2.78
N ALA A 361 19.52 -3.31 -1.87
CA ALA A 361 20.61 -4.26 -2.00
C ALA A 361 20.17 -5.56 -2.72
N ARG A 362 18.87 -5.82 -2.77
CA ARG A 362 18.26 -7.05 -3.31
C ARG A 362 17.01 -6.73 -4.15
N PRO A 363 16.67 -7.58 -5.14
CA PRO A 363 15.38 -7.47 -5.82
C PRO A 363 14.20 -7.50 -4.82
N ASN A 364 13.15 -6.75 -5.11
CA ASN A 364 11.92 -6.60 -4.31
C ASN A 364 12.12 -5.97 -2.91
N GLU A 365 13.31 -5.53 -2.58
CA GLU A 365 13.55 -4.78 -1.35
C GLU A 365 12.99 -3.37 -1.49
N THR A 366 12.18 -2.96 -0.50
CA THR A 366 11.74 -1.58 -0.31
C THR A 366 12.13 -1.13 1.08
N ASN A 367 12.47 0.15 1.22
CA ASN A 367 12.91 0.72 2.48
C ASN A 367 12.15 1.99 2.81
N VAL A 368 12.10 2.33 4.10
CA VAL A 368 11.54 3.58 4.59
C VAL A 368 12.59 4.68 4.51
N PHE A 369 12.20 5.81 3.92
CA PHE A 369 13.01 7.02 3.79
C PHE A 369 12.34 8.19 4.48
N VAL A 370 13.15 9.12 4.95
CA VAL A 370 12.71 10.40 5.49
C VAL A 370 13.58 11.53 4.93
N ALA A 371 12.96 12.65 4.62
CA ALA A 371 13.69 13.88 4.23
C ALA A 371 13.09 15.09 4.94
N ASP A 372 13.89 16.14 5.09
CA ASP A 372 13.37 17.47 5.43
C ASP A 372 12.57 17.99 4.25
N TRP A 373 11.36 18.49 4.50
CA TRP A 373 10.48 19.02 3.47
C TRP A 373 10.80 20.49 3.17
N ILE A 374 11.00 20.78 1.88
CA ILE A 374 11.16 22.13 1.34
C ILE A 374 9.88 22.48 0.58
N PRO A 375 9.05 23.43 1.06
CA PRO A 375 7.76 23.77 0.46
C PRO A 375 7.83 24.31 -0.96
#